data_4d6ea10cd6c82c1909a453bb2fec797e
#
_entry.id   4d6ea10cd6c82c1909a453bb2fec797e
#
_cell.length_a   1.000
_cell.length_b   1.000
_cell.length_c   1.000
_cell.angle_alpha   90.00
_cell.angle_beta   90.00
_cell.angle_gamma   90.00
#
_symmetry.space_group_name_H-M   'P 1'
#
loop_
_entity.id
_entity.type
_entity.pdbx_description
1 polymer ?
#
loop_
_entity_poly.entity_id
_entity_poly.type
_entity_poly.pdbx_seq_one_letter_code
_entity_poly.pdbx_strand_id
1 'polypeptide(L)'
;MFRVVALIIFMIAAFARAEVISIKPLESCFSCSSKPSMTMYWKGKDSKAVVIFIPGGEGYIGLQEGQTDHPYYFFQTLKRLTNPLLTSGSFDVVLLDSPAELSPRSFYPSDRGAFDHLIRIESAIKYYKEKTGLPVWLMGHSNGGISLTEFFKYAKKNNKTDLISGFIVSGVRSETYFDPPYTFPMLFIHHEKDGCTHTTPGASLKNFEKVKAVSQTPTEFVYVTGGLVEPRDPCRSGHHMYYAAGDEAAKYMDQFLVKIYP
;
A
#
# COMPACT_ATOMS: atom_id res chain seq x y z
N MET A 1 -37.49 -46.93 -18.43
CA MET A 1 -36.50 -46.66 -17.38
C MET A 1 -35.52 -45.63 -17.92
N PHE A 2 -35.75 -44.33 -17.66
CA PHE A 2 -34.84 -43.25 -18.04
C PHE A 2 -33.87 -43.01 -16.89
N ARG A 3 -32.58 -43.21 -17.12
CA ARG A 3 -31.51 -42.85 -16.18
C ARG A 3 -31.20 -41.36 -16.38
N VAL A 4 -31.56 -40.54 -15.40
CA VAL A 4 -31.11 -39.15 -15.31
C VAL A 4 -29.67 -39.16 -14.79
N VAL A 5 -28.70 -38.80 -15.64
CA VAL A 5 -27.32 -38.58 -15.24
C VAL A 5 -27.24 -37.13 -14.73
N ALA A 6 -27.17 -36.95 -13.44
CA ALA A 6 -26.89 -35.65 -12.81
C ALA A 6 -25.44 -35.27 -13.05
N LEU A 7 -25.20 -34.27 -13.89
CA LEU A 7 -23.90 -33.70 -14.12
C LEU A 7 -23.59 -32.73 -12.95
N ILE A 8 -22.80 -33.17 -12.00
CA ILE A 8 -22.31 -32.32 -10.91
C ILE A 8 -21.17 -31.46 -11.48
N ILE A 9 -21.48 -30.21 -11.82
CA ILE A 9 -20.46 -29.21 -12.19
C ILE A 9 -19.81 -28.75 -10.88
N PHE A 10 -18.61 -29.25 -10.60
CA PHE A 10 -17.74 -28.66 -9.58
C PHE A 10 -17.27 -27.31 -10.08
N MET A 11 -17.92 -26.21 -9.61
CA MET A 11 -17.31 -24.89 -9.71
C MET A 11 -16.09 -24.87 -8.78
N ILE A 12 -14.92 -25.08 -9.36
CA ILE A 12 -13.66 -24.79 -8.68
C ILE A 12 -13.60 -23.28 -8.56
N ALA A 13 -13.86 -22.74 -7.37
CA ALA A 13 -13.58 -21.34 -7.07
C ALA A 13 -12.07 -21.15 -7.29
N ALA A 14 -11.69 -20.51 -8.38
CA ALA A 14 -10.33 -20.12 -8.64
C ALA A 14 -9.98 -19.04 -7.61
N PHE A 15 -9.35 -19.43 -6.52
CA PHE A 15 -8.72 -18.47 -5.62
C PHE A 15 -7.74 -17.65 -6.45
N ALA A 16 -7.87 -16.33 -6.41
CA ALA A 16 -6.93 -15.44 -7.06
C ALA A 16 -5.52 -15.73 -6.51
N ARG A 17 -4.70 -16.36 -7.35
CA ARG A 17 -3.33 -16.70 -6.99
C ARG A 17 -2.50 -15.44 -7.09
N ALA A 18 -1.64 -15.19 -6.10
CA ALA A 18 -0.68 -14.09 -6.17
C ALA A 18 0.27 -14.31 -7.35
N GLU A 19 0.57 -13.22 -8.07
CA GLU A 19 1.52 -13.21 -9.19
C GLU A 19 2.67 -12.26 -8.82
N VAL A 20 3.91 -12.74 -8.86
CA VAL A 20 5.09 -11.88 -8.72
C VAL A 20 5.54 -11.39 -10.08
N ILE A 21 5.59 -10.08 -10.24
CA ILE A 21 5.87 -9.39 -11.50
C ILE A 21 7.11 -8.51 -11.33
N SER A 22 8.00 -8.59 -12.30
CA SER A 22 9.20 -7.76 -12.41
C SER A 22 8.91 -6.52 -13.24
N ILE A 23 9.12 -5.32 -12.69
CA ILE A 23 8.86 -4.05 -13.36
C ILE A 23 10.17 -3.26 -13.48
N LYS A 24 10.59 -3.02 -14.72
CA LYS A 24 11.77 -2.18 -14.99
C LYS A 24 11.44 -0.71 -14.74
N PRO A 25 12.38 0.09 -14.17
CA PRO A 25 12.22 1.53 -14.11
C PRO A 25 12.04 2.13 -15.51
N LEU A 26 11.14 3.10 -15.64
CA LEU A 26 10.87 3.80 -16.92
C LEU A 26 12.05 4.64 -17.39
N GLU A 27 12.80 5.16 -16.43
CA GLU A 27 13.97 5.99 -16.67
C GLU A 27 15.13 5.47 -15.83
N SER A 28 16.34 5.73 -16.29
CA SER A 28 17.57 5.44 -15.55
C SER A 28 18.27 6.75 -15.19
N CYS A 29 19.03 6.74 -14.11
CA CYS A 29 19.93 7.82 -13.75
C CYS A 29 21.32 7.25 -13.41
N PHE A 30 22.35 8.10 -13.39
CA PHE A 30 23.72 7.68 -13.14
C PHE A 30 23.89 6.87 -11.85
N SER A 31 23.11 7.20 -10.81
CA SER A 31 23.13 6.51 -9.50
C SER A 31 21.96 5.55 -9.29
N CYS A 32 21.11 5.32 -10.31
CA CYS A 32 19.97 4.42 -10.20
C CYS A 32 20.41 2.96 -10.31
N SER A 33 19.75 2.09 -9.55
CA SER A 33 19.89 0.65 -9.74
C SER A 33 19.27 0.22 -11.06
N SER A 34 19.97 -0.60 -11.82
CA SER A 34 19.46 -1.21 -13.05
C SER A 34 18.50 -2.38 -12.79
N LYS A 35 18.44 -2.87 -11.55
CA LYS A 35 17.55 -3.97 -11.17
C LYS A 35 16.09 -3.55 -11.19
N PRO A 36 15.18 -4.43 -11.62
CA PRO A 36 13.76 -4.15 -11.57
C PRO A 36 13.25 -4.06 -10.13
N SER A 37 12.10 -3.42 -9.96
CA SER A 37 11.28 -3.60 -8.77
C SER A 37 10.45 -4.87 -8.91
N MET A 38 10.35 -5.65 -7.85
CA MET A 38 9.42 -6.78 -7.82
C MET A 38 8.10 -6.32 -7.21
N THR A 39 7.01 -6.84 -7.72
CA THR A 39 5.69 -6.60 -7.15
C THR A 39 4.97 -7.92 -6.95
N MET A 40 4.20 -8.04 -5.87
CA MET A 40 3.27 -9.14 -5.71
C MET A 40 1.87 -8.62 -5.93
N TYR A 41 1.19 -9.16 -6.93
CA TYR A 41 -0.11 -8.73 -7.40
C TYR A 41 -1.19 -9.76 -7.08
N TRP A 42 -2.27 -9.31 -6.48
CA TRP A 42 -3.49 -10.08 -6.26
C TRP A 42 -4.64 -9.41 -7.00
N LYS A 43 -5.28 -10.17 -7.87
CA LYS A 43 -6.47 -9.71 -8.59
C LYS A 43 -7.71 -9.88 -7.72
N GLY A 44 -8.51 -8.85 -7.57
CA GLY A 44 -9.83 -8.92 -6.98
C GLY A 44 -10.85 -9.55 -7.95
N LYS A 45 -12.02 -9.88 -7.44
CA LYS A 45 -13.09 -10.51 -8.24
C LYS A 45 -13.78 -9.49 -9.17
N ASP A 46 -14.14 -8.34 -8.61
CA ASP A 46 -14.88 -7.27 -9.30
C ASP A 46 -14.17 -5.92 -9.03
N SER A 47 -12.87 -5.86 -9.37
CA SER A 47 -12.00 -4.75 -8.99
C SER A 47 -12.41 -3.43 -9.63
N LYS A 48 -12.53 -2.41 -8.79
CA LYS A 48 -12.86 -1.03 -9.16
C LYS A 48 -11.65 -0.10 -9.10
N ALA A 49 -10.60 -0.50 -8.41
CA ALA A 49 -9.32 0.21 -8.34
C ALA A 49 -8.17 -0.76 -8.02
N VAL A 50 -6.95 -0.30 -8.28
CA VAL A 50 -5.71 -0.96 -7.85
C VAL A 50 -5.14 -0.19 -6.68
N VAL A 51 -4.77 -0.88 -5.59
CA VAL A 51 -4.07 -0.30 -4.44
C VAL A 51 -2.64 -0.80 -4.44
N ILE A 52 -1.68 0.09 -4.70
CA ILE A 52 -0.25 -0.20 -4.61
C ILE A 52 0.22 0.12 -3.19
N PHE A 53 0.58 -0.91 -2.46
CA PHE A 53 1.11 -0.80 -1.10
C PHE A 53 2.63 -0.61 -1.12
N ILE A 54 3.09 0.49 -0.51
CA ILE A 54 4.49 0.86 -0.33
C ILE A 54 4.85 0.59 1.13
N PRO A 55 5.70 -0.42 1.41
CA PRO A 55 6.02 -0.83 2.78
C PRO A 55 6.85 0.21 3.53
N GLY A 56 6.79 0.12 4.86
CA GLY A 56 7.66 0.83 5.78
C GLY A 56 9.09 0.28 5.82
N GLY A 57 9.83 0.61 6.88
CA GLY A 57 11.20 0.13 7.09
C GLY A 57 12.10 0.47 5.90
N GLU A 58 12.90 -0.49 5.49
CA GLU A 58 13.82 -0.39 4.35
C GLU A 58 13.09 -0.40 2.99
N GLY A 59 11.82 -0.80 2.92
CA GLY A 59 11.08 -0.94 1.66
C GLY A 59 11.48 -2.16 0.84
N TYR A 60 12.46 -2.93 1.30
CA TYR A 60 12.88 -4.19 0.69
C TYR A 60 12.26 -5.38 1.42
N ILE A 61 11.62 -6.26 0.67
CA ILE A 61 10.94 -7.45 1.18
C ILE A 61 11.64 -8.72 0.71
N GLY A 62 12.30 -8.66 -0.44
CA GLY A 62 13.00 -9.78 -1.06
C GLY A 62 12.09 -10.71 -1.85
N LEU A 63 11.10 -10.17 -2.55
CA LEU A 63 10.23 -10.94 -3.42
C LEU A 63 11.01 -11.60 -4.56
N GLN A 64 10.67 -12.84 -4.88
CA GLN A 64 11.27 -13.61 -5.96
C GLN A 64 10.22 -14.09 -6.95
N GLU A 65 10.61 -14.21 -8.21
CA GLU A 65 9.74 -14.72 -9.27
C GLU A 65 9.19 -16.11 -8.93
N GLY A 66 7.91 -16.33 -9.20
CA GLY A 66 7.22 -17.58 -8.87
C GLY A 66 6.83 -17.74 -7.41
N GLN A 67 7.20 -16.82 -6.54
CA GLN A 67 6.85 -16.85 -5.13
C GLN A 67 5.37 -16.48 -4.92
N THR A 68 4.69 -17.23 -4.06
CA THR A 68 3.29 -16.97 -3.68
C THR A 68 3.13 -16.63 -2.19
N ASP A 69 4.19 -16.81 -1.41
CA ASP A 69 4.26 -16.51 0.02
C ASP A 69 5.71 -16.25 0.44
N HIS A 70 5.90 -15.57 1.57
CA HIS A 70 7.23 -15.26 2.10
C HIS A 70 7.28 -15.54 3.61
N PRO A 71 8.23 -16.34 4.10
CA PRO A 71 8.27 -16.77 5.51
C PRO A 71 8.71 -15.66 6.46
N TYR A 72 9.20 -14.54 5.96
CA TYR A 72 9.71 -13.47 6.79
C TYR A 72 8.61 -12.81 7.61
N TYR A 73 8.82 -12.66 8.91
CA TYR A 73 7.81 -12.15 9.85
C TYR A 73 7.19 -10.81 9.42
N PHE A 74 8.01 -9.87 8.96
CA PHE A 74 7.56 -8.56 8.47
C PHE A 74 6.61 -8.70 7.25
N PHE A 75 6.92 -9.62 6.35
CA PHE A 75 6.05 -9.93 5.22
C PHE A 75 4.70 -10.49 5.66
N GLN A 76 4.69 -11.41 6.62
CA GLN A 76 3.43 -11.97 7.14
C GLN A 76 2.54 -10.90 7.78
N THR A 77 3.13 -9.89 8.37
CA THR A 77 2.39 -8.75 8.92
C THR A 77 1.84 -7.86 7.81
N LEU A 78 2.63 -7.59 6.75
CA LEU A 78 2.17 -6.86 5.57
C LEU A 78 1.06 -7.62 4.83
N LYS A 79 1.17 -8.95 4.73
CA LYS A 79 0.14 -9.81 4.16
C LYS A 79 -1.20 -9.65 4.88
N ARG A 80 -1.21 -9.45 6.20
CA ARG A 80 -2.42 -9.17 6.98
C ARG A 80 -3.05 -7.83 6.63
N LEU A 81 -2.28 -6.82 6.24
CA LEU A 81 -2.79 -5.54 5.77
C LEU A 81 -3.38 -5.62 4.37
N THR A 82 -2.88 -6.52 3.51
CA THR A 82 -3.32 -6.64 2.11
C THR A 82 -4.44 -7.65 1.93
N ASN A 83 -4.39 -8.79 2.62
CA ASN A 83 -5.38 -9.86 2.49
C ASN A 83 -6.84 -9.42 2.62
N PRO A 84 -7.22 -8.55 3.57
CA PRO A 84 -8.61 -8.13 3.69
C PRO A 84 -9.13 -7.29 2.53
N LEU A 85 -8.29 -6.47 1.87
CA LEU A 85 -8.68 -5.79 0.64
C LEU A 85 -8.99 -6.81 -0.48
N LEU A 86 -8.32 -7.96 -0.45
CA LEU A 86 -8.58 -9.09 -1.35
C LEU A 86 -9.86 -9.85 -1.01
N THR A 87 -10.23 -9.95 0.26
CA THR A 87 -11.44 -10.68 0.68
C THR A 87 -12.72 -9.97 0.29
N SER A 88 -12.75 -8.64 0.21
CA SER A 88 -13.89 -7.90 -0.35
C SER A 88 -14.10 -8.19 -1.84
N GLY A 89 -13.02 -8.52 -2.54
CA GLY A 89 -13.00 -8.74 -3.98
C GLY A 89 -13.19 -7.47 -4.81
N SER A 90 -13.27 -6.30 -4.18
CA SER A 90 -13.57 -5.03 -4.85
C SER A 90 -12.33 -4.27 -5.32
N PHE A 91 -11.13 -4.78 -5.02
CA PHE A 91 -9.88 -4.09 -5.35
C PHE A 91 -8.78 -5.08 -5.73
N ASP A 92 -7.96 -4.68 -6.68
CA ASP A 92 -6.67 -5.31 -6.91
C ASP A 92 -5.67 -4.77 -5.90
N VAL A 93 -4.81 -5.62 -5.37
CA VAL A 93 -3.76 -5.21 -4.43
C VAL A 93 -2.39 -5.55 -4.99
N VAL A 94 -1.48 -4.61 -4.85
CA VAL A 94 -0.08 -4.73 -5.28
C VAL A 94 0.81 -4.43 -4.10
N LEU A 95 1.73 -5.31 -3.77
CA LEU A 95 2.82 -5.05 -2.84
C LEU A 95 4.06 -4.68 -3.65
N LEU A 96 4.56 -3.45 -3.47
CA LEU A 96 5.77 -2.97 -4.16
C LEU A 96 7.01 -3.30 -3.31
N ASP A 97 7.97 -3.99 -3.93
CA ASP A 97 9.26 -4.33 -3.32
C ASP A 97 10.38 -3.53 -3.97
N SER A 98 11.16 -2.83 -3.15
CA SER A 98 12.34 -2.10 -3.62
C SER A 98 13.53 -3.06 -3.80
N PRO A 99 14.42 -2.85 -4.79
CA PRO A 99 15.64 -3.64 -4.92
C PRO A 99 16.53 -3.59 -3.68
N ALA A 100 17.21 -4.68 -3.38
CA ALA A 100 18.07 -4.79 -2.19
C ALA A 100 19.14 -3.68 -2.09
N GLU A 101 19.63 -3.20 -3.22
CA GLU A 101 20.62 -2.12 -3.29
C GLU A 101 20.11 -0.78 -2.76
N LEU A 102 18.79 -0.60 -2.75
CA LEU A 102 18.15 0.60 -2.20
C LEU A 102 17.82 0.45 -0.72
N SER A 103 17.84 -0.79 -0.19
CA SER A 103 17.46 -1.08 1.20
C SER A 103 18.22 -0.23 2.23
N PRO A 104 19.56 -0.12 2.22
CA PRO A 104 20.25 0.71 3.18
C PRO A 104 19.87 2.20 3.11
N ARG A 105 19.59 2.70 1.91
CA ARG A 105 19.19 4.10 1.67
C ARG A 105 17.73 4.33 1.98
N SER A 106 16.86 3.47 1.53
CA SER A 106 15.40 3.61 1.71
C SER A 106 14.95 3.36 3.16
N PHE A 107 15.83 2.89 4.02
CA PHE A 107 15.63 2.89 5.47
C PHE A 107 15.54 4.30 6.05
N TYR A 108 16.34 5.22 5.53
CA TYR A 108 16.32 6.60 5.98
C TYR A 108 15.18 7.37 5.31
N PRO A 109 14.41 8.17 6.07
CA PRO A 109 13.32 8.97 5.52
C PRO A 109 13.71 9.85 4.33
N SER A 110 14.92 10.42 4.35
CA SER A 110 15.45 11.25 3.27
C SER A 110 15.58 10.54 1.92
N ASP A 111 15.81 9.24 1.94
CA ASP A 111 16.03 8.45 0.72
C ASP A 111 14.72 8.09 0.01
N ARG A 112 13.59 8.24 0.70
CA ARG A 112 12.26 8.05 0.11
C ARG A 112 11.91 9.11 -0.95
N GLY A 113 12.63 10.23 -0.97
CA GLY A 113 12.57 11.26 -2.03
C GLY A 113 13.59 11.08 -3.14
N ALA A 114 14.46 10.06 -3.11
CA ALA A 114 15.44 9.82 -4.16
C ALA A 114 14.77 9.50 -5.50
N PHE A 115 15.30 10.03 -6.60
CA PHE A 115 14.73 9.86 -7.94
C PHE A 115 14.53 8.38 -8.30
N ASP A 116 15.49 7.52 -7.98
CA ASP A 116 15.40 6.08 -8.22
C ASP A 116 14.19 5.43 -7.53
N HIS A 117 13.88 5.84 -6.30
CA HIS A 117 12.69 5.36 -5.60
C HIS A 117 11.39 5.88 -6.24
N LEU A 118 11.36 7.17 -6.57
CA LEU A 118 10.18 7.82 -7.14
C LEU A 118 9.82 7.30 -8.54
N ILE A 119 10.83 7.08 -9.39
CA ILE A 119 10.59 6.54 -10.74
C ILE A 119 10.10 5.09 -10.71
N ARG A 120 10.43 4.31 -9.67
CA ARG A 120 9.90 2.95 -9.47
C ARG A 120 8.44 2.96 -9.07
N ILE A 121 8.03 3.90 -8.24
CA ILE A 121 6.62 4.10 -7.92
C ILE A 121 5.86 4.50 -9.18
N GLU A 122 6.38 5.46 -9.98
CA GLU A 122 5.77 5.83 -11.26
C GLU A 122 5.66 4.65 -12.22
N SER A 123 6.72 3.84 -12.31
CA SER A 123 6.75 2.66 -13.18
C SER A 123 5.67 1.64 -12.78
N ALA A 124 5.52 1.40 -11.50
CA ALA A 124 4.48 0.51 -10.98
C ALA A 124 3.07 1.05 -11.27
N ILE A 125 2.84 2.35 -11.04
CA ILE A 125 1.54 2.98 -11.34
C ILE A 125 1.19 2.81 -12.82
N LYS A 126 2.09 3.19 -13.72
CA LYS A 126 1.86 3.10 -15.17
C LYS A 126 1.62 1.67 -15.61
N TYR A 127 2.45 0.73 -15.13
CA TYR A 127 2.29 -0.69 -15.45
C TYR A 127 0.90 -1.21 -15.05
N TYR A 128 0.46 -0.95 -13.81
CA TYR A 128 -0.82 -1.47 -13.34
C TYR A 128 -2.01 -0.71 -13.94
N LYS A 129 -1.89 0.58 -14.21
CA LYS A 129 -2.89 1.35 -14.95
C LYS A 129 -3.09 0.79 -16.37
N GLU A 130 -2.01 0.45 -17.05
CA GLU A 130 -2.06 -0.20 -18.38
C GLU A 130 -2.60 -1.63 -18.30
N LYS A 131 -2.09 -2.45 -17.36
CA LYS A 131 -2.49 -3.86 -17.19
C LYS A 131 -3.98 -4.02 -16.87
N THR A 132 -4.55 -3.11 -16.08
CA THR A 132 -5.90 -3.27 -15.51
C THR A 132 -6.94 -2.30 -16.07
N GLY A 133 -6.52 -1.15 -16.57
CA GLY A 133 -7.40 -0.04 -16.95
C GLY A 133 -8.05 0.67 -15.76
N LEU A 134 -7.69 0.32 -14.52
CA LEU A 134 -8.32 0.80 -13.29
C LEU A 134 -7.62 2.04 -12.72
N PRO A 135 -8.33 2.86 -11.92
CA PRO A 135 -7.73 3.92 -11.12
C PRO A 135 -6.69 3.33 -10.15
N VAL A 136 -5.57 4.05 -9.94
CA VAL A 136 -4.48 3.57 -9.08
C VAL A 136 -4.39 4.41 -7.82
N TRP A 137 -4.49 3.74 -6.68
CA TRP A 137 -4.30 4.28 -5.35
C TRP A 137 -2.92 3.90 -4.81
N LEU A 138 -2.33 4.79 -4.02
CA LEU A 138 -1.11 4.47 -3.29
C LEU A 138 -1.43 4.34 -1.80
N MET A 139 -0.98 3.25 -1.20
CA MET A 139 -1.01 3.04 0.24
C MET A 139 0.42 3.05 0.78
N GLY A 140 0.70 3.91 1.76
CA GLY A 140 2.00 3.96 2.42
C GLY A 140 1.87 3.70 3.91
N HIS A 141 2.63 2.72 4.43
CA HIS A 141 2.71 2.45 5.86
C HIS A 141 4.03 2.90 6.44
N SER A 142 4.02 3.57 7.61
CA SER A 142 5.25 4.03 8.28
C SER A 142 6.12 4.88 7.35
N ASN A 143 7.38 4.49 7.07
CA ASN A 143 8.26 5.12 6.08
C ASN A 143 7.62 5.17 4.67
N GLY A 144 6.74 4.23 4.34
CA GLY A 144 5.98 4.27 3.08
C GLY A 144 5.08 5.50 2.94
N GLY A 145 4.63 6.07 4.06
CA GLY A 145 3.91 7.35 4.07
C GLY A 145 4.75 8.52 3.58
N ILE A 146 6.05 8.53 3.87
CA ILE A 146 6.98 9.53 3.31
C ILE A 146 7.09 9.34 1.79
N SER A 147 7.12 8.11 1.31
CA SER A 147 7.12 7.84 -0.13
C SER A 147 5.90 8.43 -0.85
N LEU A 148 4.71 8.41 -0.21
CA LEU A 148 3.52 9.04 -0.78
C LEU A 148 3.70 10.55 -0.98
N THR A 149 4.17 11.25 0.06
CA THR A 149 4.33 12.70 0.01
C THR A 149 5.45 13.14 -0.92
N GLU A 150 6.56 12.40 -0.95
CA GLU A 150 7.67 12.69 -1.87
C GLU A 150 7.29 12.37 -3.33
N PHE A 151 6.53 11.28 -3.56
CA PHE A 151 6.01 10.99 -4.89
C PHE A 151 5.01 12.05 -5.35
N PHE A 152 4.15 12.55 -4.48
CA PHE A 152 3.23 13.64 -4.83
C PHE A 152 3.97 14.92 -5.22
N LYS A 153 5.02 15.32 -4.47
CA LYS A 153 5.89 16.46 -4.84
C LYS A 153 6.52 16.24 -6.22
N TYR A 154 7.05 15.06 -6.46
CA TYR A 154 7.61 14.68 -7.76
C TYR A 154 6.55 14.75 -8.87
N ALA A 155 5.38 14.18 -8.67
CA ALA A 155 4.29 14.19 -9.63
C ALA A 155 3.80 15.61 -9.92
N LYS A 156 3.64 16.45 -8.89
CA LYS A 156 3.27 17.87 -9.02
C LYS A 156 4.29 18.65 -9.86
N LYS A 157 5.60 18.47 -9.57
CA LYS A 157 6.68 19.11 -10.32
C LYS A 157 6.73 18.72 -11.80
N ASN A 158 6.30 17.50 -12.12
CA ASN A 158 6.36 16.95 -13.47
C ASN A 158 5.00 16.88 -14.19
N ASN A 159 3.96 17.55 -13.65
CA ASN A 159 2.58 17.54 -14.19
C ASN A 159 2.01 16.12 -14.36
N LYS A 160 2.24 15.25 -13.39
CA LYS A 160 1.86 13.81 -13.39
C LYS A 160 0.88 13.47 -12.25
N THR A 161 0.20 14.45 -11.65
CA THR A 161 -0.72 14.21 -10.52
C THR A 161 -1.95 13.38 -10.90
N ASP A 162 -2.29 13.33 -12.19
CA ASP A 162 -3.33 12.48 -12.78
C ASP A 162 -3.03 10.97 -12.74
N LEU A 163 -1.80 10.61 -12.42
CA LEU A 163 -1.41 9.22 -12.15
C LEU A 163 -2.00 8.71 -10.84
N ILE A 164 -2.37 9.60 -9.91
CA ILE A 164 -2.79 9.26 -8.54
C ILE A 164 -4.29 9.44 -8.42
N SER A 165 -5.00 8.38 -8.05
CA SER A 165 -6.45 8.42 -7.80
C SER A 165 -6.81 8.58 -6.33
N GLY A 166 -5.87 8.37 -5.41
CA GLY A 166 -6.05 8.57 -3.97
C GLY A 166 -4.90 8.02 -3.14
N PHE A 167 -4.90 8.39 -1.85
CA PHE A 167 -3.95 7.90 -0.86
C PHE A 167 -4.62 7.18 0.30
N ILE A 168 -3.98 6.11 0.77
CA ILE A 168 -4.19 5.50 2.08
C ILE A 168 -2.92 5.70 2.90
N VAL A 169 -3.00 6.52 3.93
CA VAL A 169 -1.90 6.92 4.80
C VAL A 169 -1.99 6.13 6.10
N SER A 170 -1.14 5.12 6.26
CA SER A 170 -1.24 4.15 7.35
C SER A 170 -0.06 4.24 8.32
N GLY A 171 -0.32 4.38 9.62
CA GLY A 171 0.72 4.38 10.66
C GLY A 171 1.91 5.29 10.33
N VAL A 172 1.64 6.48 9.78
CA VAL A 172 2.65 7.33 9.15
C VAL A 172 3.64 7.90 10.18
N ARG A 173 4.88 8.08 9.76
CA ARG A 173 5.93 8.70 10.60
C ARG A 173 5.57 10.14 10.96
N SER A 174 5.91 10.50 12.18
CA SER A 174 5.59 11.83 12.76
C SER A 174 6.21 12.99 11.99
N GLU A 175 7.37 12.78 11.38
CA GLU A 175 8.08 13.76 10.54
C GLU A 175 7.58 13.84 9.09
N THR A 176 6.60 13.02 8.69
CA THR A 176 6.05 13.10 7.33
C THR A 176 5.42 14.45 7.07
N TYR A 177 5.85 15.11 6.02
CA TYR A 177 5.36 16.43 5.64
C TYR A 177 4.34 16.35 4.52
N PHE A 178 3.10 16.69 4.84
CA PHE A 178 2.01 16.82 3.87
C PHE A 178 1.94 18.27 3.36
N ASP A 179 1.99 18.44 2.04
CA ASP A 179 1.92 19.71 1.34
C ASP A 179 0.60 19.82 0.54
N PRO A 180 -0.53 20.13 1.20
CA PRO A 180 -1.81 20.29 0.52
C PRO A 180 -1.82 21.56 -0.36
N PRO A 181 -2.79 21.72 -1.32
CA PRO A 181 -3.96 20.86 -1.47
C PRO A 181 -3.70 19.59 -2.27
N TYR A 182 -4.42 18.52 -1.92
CA TYR A 182 -4.52 17.31 -2.71
C TYR A 182 -5.85 17.30 -3.47
N THR A 183 -5.81 16.88 -4.74
CA THR A 183 -6.97 16.88 -5.65
C THR A 183 -7.67 15.52 -5.74
N PHE A 184 -7.34 14.61 -4.85
CA PHE A 184 -7.86 13.26 -4.78
C PHE A 184 -8.23 12.86 -3.35
N PRO A 185 -9.09 11.82 -3.16
CA PRO A 185 -9.50 11.36 -1.84
C PRO A 185 -8.34 10.80 -1.02
N MET A 186 -8.40 10.95 0.30
CA MET A 186 -7.39 10.45 1.22
C MET A 186 -8.01 9.79 2.45
N LEU A 187 -7.50 8.62 2.82
CA LEU A 187 -7.78 7.96 4.09
C LEU A 187 -6.53 7.98 4.96
N PHE A 188 -6.63 8.54 6.15
CA PHE A 188 -5.64 8.37 7.21
C PHE A 188 -6.12 7.28 8.16
N ILE A 189 -5.28 6.28 8.39
CA ILE A 189 -5.59 5.17 9.29
C ILE A 189 -4.41 4.92 10.24
N HIS A 190 -4.68 4.84 11.54
CA HIS A 190 -3.66 4.67 12.54
C HIS A 190 -4.19 3.85 13.72
N HIS A 191 -3.37 2.98 14.30
CA HIS A 191 -3.79 2.28 15.52
C HIS A 191 -3.72 3.22 16.72
N GLU A 192 -4.79 3.31 17.53
CA GLU A 192 -4.86 4.26 18.67
C GLU A 192 -3.74 4.07 19.71
N LYS A 193 -3.24 2.83 19.84
CA LYS A 193 -2.18 2.43 20.78
C LYS A 193 -0.86 2.12 20.08
N ASP A 194 -0.59 2.72 18.92
CA ASP A 194 0.71 2.57 18.27
C ASP A 194 1.84 3.00 19.21
N GLY A 195 2.68 2.06 19.61
CA GLY A 195 3.77 2.27 20.56
C GLY A 195 5.11 2.66 19.90
N CYS A 196 5.15 2.76 18.57
CA CYS A 196 6.35 3.19 17.87
C CYS A 196 6.57 4.69 18.07
N THR A 197 7.71 5.07 18.63
CA THR A 197 8.03 6.47 18.94
C THR A 197 8.15 7.36 17.69
N HIS A 198 8.36 6.75 16.53
CA HIS A 198 8.48 7.45 15.24
C HIS A 198 7.14 7.66 14.53
N THR A 199 6.06 7.03 14.99
CA THR A 199 4.75 7.01 14.31
C THR A 199 3.62 7.26 15.30
N THR A 200 3.65 8.41 15.98
CA THR A 200 2.65 8.69 17.02
C THR A 200 1.26 8.94 16.42
N PRO A 201 0.18 8.35 16.96
CA PRO A 201 -1.19 8.58 16.50
C PRO A 201 -1.59 10.06 16.46
N GLY A 202 -1.13 10.83 17.47
CA GLY A 202 -1.38 12.28 17.55
C GLY A 202 -0.74 13.07 16.39
N ALA A 203 0.47 12.69 15.95
CA ALA A 203 1.09 13.33 14.78
C ALA A 203 0.34 13.01 13.49
N SER A 204 -0.16 11.78 13.34
CA SER A 204 -0.98 11.38 12.21
C SER A 204 -2.30 12.16 12.16
N LEU A 205 -2.98 12.31 13.30
CA LEU A 205 -4.19 13.11 13.42
C LEU A 205 -3.93 14.58 13.03
N LYS A 206 -2.85 15.18 13.55
CA LYS A 206 -2.47 16.57 13.19
C LYS A 206 -2.22 16.73 11.69
N ASN A 207 -1.58 15.77 11.06
CA ASN A 207 -1.38 15.78 9.61
C ASN A 207 -2.71 15.68 8.84
N PHE A 208 -3.61 14.81 9.30
CA PHE A 208 -4.97 14.72 8.75
C PHE A 208 -5.71 16.07 8.86
N GLU A 209 -5.73 16.68 10.04
CA GLU A 209 -6.41 17.96 10.27
C GLU A 209 -5.89 19.07 9.33
N LYS A 210 -4.57 19.15 9.15
CA LYS A 210 -3.93 20.06 8.20
C LYS A 210 -4.41 19.84 6.76
N VAL A 211 -4.47 18.59 6.32
CA VAL A 211 -4.93 18.25 4.97
C VAL A 211 -6.43 18.49 4.84
N LYS A 212 -7.22 18.05 5.82
CA LYS A 212 -8.68 18.19 5.81
C LYS A 212 -9.15 19.63 5.74
N ALA A 213 -8.45 20.54 6.41
CA ALA A 213 -8.81 21.97 6.46
C ALA A 213 -8.86 22.62 5.08
N VAL A 214 -8.14 22.12 4.09
CA VAL A 214 -8.08 22.68 2.73
C VAL A 214 -8.50 21.70 1.63
N SER A 215 -8.90 20.48 2.01
CA SER A 215 -9.31 19.43 1.07
C SER A 215 -10.71 19.69 0.53
N GLN A 216 -10.86 19.59 -0.78
CA GLN A 216 -12.16 19.61 -1.47
C GLN A 216 -12.64 18.19 -1.85
N THR A 217 -11.84 17.19 -1.53
CA THR A 217 -12.13 15.77 -1.82
C THR A 217 -12.41 15.02 -0.51
N PRO A 218 -13.07 13.86 -0.57
CA PRO A 218 -13.29 13.01 0.61
C PRO A 218 -11.98 12.75 1.32
N THR A 219 -11.89 13.19 2.58
CA THR A 219 -10.70 12.99 3.43
C THR A 219 -11.18 12.58 4.81
N GLU A 220 -10.81 11.37 5.23
CA GLU A 220 -11.25 10.74 6.47
C GLU A 220 -10.05 10.32 7.33
N PHE A 221 -10.27 10.23 8.64
CA PHE A 221 -9.33 9.67 9.62
C PHE A 221 -10.01 8.59 10.42
N VAL A 222 -9.32 7.47 10.61
CA VAL A 222 -9.83 6.34 11.40
C VAL A 222 -8.77 5.86 12.39
N TYR A 223 -9.16 5.70 13.64
CA TYR A 223 -8.41 4.92 14.62
C TYR A 223 -8.79 3.45 14.51
N VAL A 224 -7.79 2.59 14.34
CA VAL A 224 -7.94 1.15 14.53
C VAL A 224 -7.80 0.85 16.02
N THR A 225 -8.68 0.02 16.53
CA THR A 225 -8.71 -0.41 17.93
C THR A 225 -8.44 -1.90 18.08
N GLY A 226 -8.37 -2.39 19.30
CA GLY A 226 -8.16 -3.82 19.58
C GLY A 226 -6.73 -4.28 19.30
N GLY A 227 -6.58 -5.50 18.76
CA GLY A 227 -5.26 -6.07 18.50
C GLY A 227 -4.48 -6.49 19.73
N LEU A 228 -3.23 -6.86 19.53
CA LEU A 228 -2.35 -7.36 20.59
C LEU A 228 -1.03 -6.59 20.60
N VAL A 229 -0.54 -6.36 21.82
CA VAL A 229 0.82 -5.89 22.05
C VAL A 229 1.78 -7.05 21.78
N GLU A 230 2.83 -6.80 21.05
CA GLU A 230 3.95 -7.72 21.00
C GLU A 230 5.16 -7.10 21.71
N PRO A 231 5.85 -7.85 22.59
CA PRO A 231 6.95 -7.31 23.42
C PRO A 231 8.24 -7.04 22.64
N ARG A 232 8.28 -7.34 21.33
CA ARG A 232 9.43 -7.08 20.47
C ARG A 232 9.50 -5.59 20.11
N ASP A 233 10.23 -5.26 19.05
CA ASP A 233 10.35 -3.89 18.56
C ASP A 233 8.97 -3.30 18.23
N PRO A 234 8.49 -2.27 18.96
CA PRO A 234 7.16 -1.69 18.77
C PRO A 234 6.98 -1.02 17.40
N CYS A 235 8.07 -0.71 16.69
CA CYS A 235 8.00 -0.17 15.33
C CYS A 235 7.96 -1.25 14.23
N ARG A 236 8.15 -2.52 14.59
CA ARG A 236 8.13 -3.65 13.65
C ARG A 236 7.08 -4.70 13.97
N SER A 237 6.29 -4.47 15.01
CA SER A 237 5.32 -5.44 15.49
C SER A 237 4.14 -4.78 16.21
N GLY A 238 3.31 -5.59 16.85
CA GLY A 238 2.23 -5.14 17.72
C GLY A 238 1.24 -4.18 17.03
N HIS A 239 0.85 -3.16 17.75
CA HIS A 239 -0.17 -2.22 17.28
C HIS A 239 0.27 -1.40 16.07
N HIS A 240 1.58 -1.05 15.96
CA HIS A 240 2.10 -0.36 14.76
C HIS A 240 1.80 -1.14 13.48
N MET A 241 1.92 -2.47 13.54
CA MET A 241 1.67 -3.36 12.41
C MET A 241 0.25 -3.94 12.39
N TYR A 242 -0.70 -3.38 13.15
CA TYR A 242 -2.07 -3.89 13.29
C TYR A 242 -2.13 -5.38 13.66
N TYR A 243 -1.22 -5.84 14.54
CA TYR A 243 -1.18 -7.24 14.95
C TYR A 243 -2.50 -7.64 15.62
N ALA A 244 -3.16 -8.69 15.09
CA ALA A 244 -4.49 -9.15 15.45
C ALA A 244 -5.63 -8.09 15.27
N ALA A 245 -5.36 -6.95 14.61
CA ALA A 245 -6.35 -5.93 14.22
C ALA A 245 -6.32 -5.65 12.70
N GLY A 246 -5.62 -6.48 11.93
CA GLY A 246 -5.47 -6.28 10.48
C GLY A 246 -6.79 -6.33 9.72
N ASP A 247 -7.71 -7.20 10.12
CA ASP A 247 -9.04 -7.33 9.50
C ASP A 247 -9.89 -6.07 9.72
N GLU A 248 -9.78 -5.44 10.91
CA GLU A 248 -10.47 -4.19 11.20
C GLU A 248 -9.87 -3.04 10.37
N ALA A 249 -8.54 -2.94 10.33
CA ALA A 249 -7.86 -1.94 9.52
C ALA A 249 -8.28 -2.01 8.06
N ALA A 250 -8.29 -3.21 7.49
CA ALA A 250 -8.68 -3.40 6.12
C ALA A 250 -10.16 -3.17 5.86
N LYS A 251 -11.04 -3.51 6.79
CA LYS A 251 -12.47 -3.18 6.70
C LYS A 251 -12.68 -1.68 6.55
N TYR A 252 -11.96 -0.86 7.31
CA TYR A 252 -12.05 0.60 7.16
C TYR A 252 -11.54 1.09 5.80
N MET A 253 -10.43 0.52 5.30
CA MET A 253 -9.91 0.83 3.97
C MET A 253 -10.92 0.47 2.88
N ASP A 254 -11.48 -0.74 2.96
CA ASP A 254 -12.49 -1.23 2.04
C ASP A 254 -13.75 -0.36 2.04
N GLN A 255 -14.28 -0.05 3.22
CA GLN A 255 -15.45 0.82 3.36
C GLN A 255 -15.22 2.22 2.77
N PHE A 256 -14.03 2.79 2.96
CA PHE A 256 -13.70 4.09 2.38
C PHE A 256 -13.63 4.01 0.85
N LEU A 257 -12.94 3.01 0.31
CA LEU A 257 -12.81 2.85 -1.14
C LEU A 257 -14.16 2.56 -1.81
N VAL A 258 -15.03 1.76 -1.18
CA VAL A 258 -16.39 1.49 -1.69
C VAL A 258 -17.25 2.76 -1.73
N LYS A 259 -17.08 3.70 -0.79
CA LYS A 259 -17.77 5.01 -0.86
C LYS A 259 -17.32 5.84 -2.08
N ILE A 260 -16.07 5.70 -2.50
CA ILE A 260 -15.54 6.41 -3.67
C ILE A 260 -15.95 5.73 -4.97
N TYR A 261 -16.05 4.41 -4.96
CA TYR A 261 -16.42 3.55 -6.10
C TYR A 261 -17.64 2.68 -5.74
N PRO A 262 -18.85 3.26 -5.73
CA PRO A 262 -20.06 2.56 -5.35
C PRO A 262 -20.45 1.43 -6.31
#